data_1fabc44f55cd145296fbdd22fe6d2590
#
_entry.id   1fabc44f55cd145296fbdd22fe6d2590
#
_cell.length_a   1.000
_cell.length_b   1.000
_cell.length_c   1.000
_cell.angle_alpha   90.00
_cell.angle_beta   90.00
_cell.angle_gamma   90.00
#
_symmetry.space_group_name_H-M   'P 1'
#
loop_
_entity.id
_entity.type
_entity.pdbx_description
1 polymer ?
#
loop_
_entity_poly.entity_id
_entity_poly.type
_entity_poly.pdbx_seq_one_letter_code
_entity_poly.pdbx_strand_id
1 'polypeptide(L)'
;GMPFPEAMRIVQMRDTRLGKTTLEHFDGEGSIAISTLYRKLLCQEIKARKDLGQAKKVGIISFRELIPDCLDALRELGYHISEDPTTTEVVTGYYYNLRGANDFIGCDLLVLLGYPMPNPQGLYEECCALFQDDPEPILTEPAPYSDRIRLRNGNSVIVSKSLFGYKDARLNAMLMQKSRSELYQAFHRSRPFAPATSVREVLMFTDVPVPGVPVDTFFGRDGRMFDCLDKLLSECYEGVTLLHLVDSYRGVCGPQDDVANRDSQLRWIKRNAPWLSEATNSVFVPGRAKGQPGVFRTRSLTL
;
A
#
# COMPACT_ATOMS: atom_id res chain seq x y z
N GLY A 1 -0.91 21.03 12.15
CA GLY A 1 -1.60 19.76 12.46
C GLY A 1 -0.76 18.96 13.43
N MET A 2 -1.37 18.09 14.21
CA MET A 2 -0.61 17.19 15.09
C MET A 2 0.28 16.29 14.23
N PRO A 3 1.53 16.05 14.63
CA PRO A 3 2.40 15.12 13.94
C PRO A 3 1.81 13.70 14.00
N PHE A 4 2.00 12.92 12.93
CA PHE A 4 1.55 11.55 12.91
C PHE A 4 2.37 10.70 13.91
N PRO A 5 1.73 9.79 14.71
CA PRO A 5 2.41 9.05 15.76
C PRO A 5 3.55 8.17 15.22
N GLU A 6 4.72 8.26 15.85
CA GLU A 6 5.90 7.46 15.49
C GLU A 6 5.73 5.97 15.82
N ALA A 7 4.91 5.66 16.83
CA ALA A 7 4.70 4.29 17.31
C ALA A 7 3.92 3.38 16.34
N MET A 8 3.22 3.96 15.35
CA MET A 8 2.47 3.20 14.35
C MET A 8 3.27 3.09 13.06
N ARG A 9 3.48 1.86 12.60
CA ARG A 9 4.15 1.58 11.32
C ARG A 9 3.12 1.46 10.20
N ILE A 10 3.37 2.14 9.09
CA ILE A 10 2.54 2.10 7.89
C ILE A 10 3.33 1.48 6.75
N VAL A 11 2.85 0.36 6.24
CA VAL A 11 3.47 -0.36 5.13
C VAL A 11 2.47 -0.43 3.98
N GLN A 12 2.85 0.07 2.82
CA GLN A 12 1.94 0.24 1.69
C GLN A 12 2.43 -0.51 0.46
N MET A 13 1.50 -0.99 -0.37
CA MET A 13 1.81 -1.47 -1.71
C MET A 13 2.16 -0.30 -2.62
N ARG A 14 3.13 -0.48 -3.53
CA ARG A 14 3.48 0.50 -4.56
C ARG A 14 3.05 0.00 -5.95
N ASP A 15 2.64 0.94 -6.79
CA ASP A 15 2.35 0.72 -8.21
C ASP A 15 1.23 -0.29 -8.53
N THR A 16 0.34 -0.55 -7.57
CA THR A 16 -0.79 -1.44 -7.81
C THR A 16 -2.03 -0.93 -7.11
N ARG A 17 -2.96 -0.41 -7.88
CA ARG A 17 -4.30 -0.10 -7.39
C ARG A 17 -5.15 -1.36 -7.40
N LEU A 18 -5.46 -1.86 -6.22
CA LEU A 18 -6.32 -3.03 -6.06
C LEU A 18 -7.77 -2.61 -5.89
N GLY A 19 -8.44 -2.31 -7.01
CA GLY A 19 -9.90 -2.22 -7.04
C GLY A 19 -10.53 -3.60 -6.83
N LYS A 20 -11.85 -3.63 -6.56
CA LYS A 20 -12.59 -4.87 -6.35
C LYS A 20 -12.36 -5.88 -7.48
N THR A 21 -12.55 -5.48 -8.73
CA THR A 21 -12.38 -6.33 -9.91
C THR A 21 -10.95 -6.84 -10.13
N THR A 22 -9.95 -6.18 -9.60
CA THR A 22 -8.55 -6.63 -9.67
C THR A 22 -8.25 -7.69 -8.62
N LEU A 23 -8.90 -7.58 -7.47
CA LEU A 23 -8.78 -8.54 -6.37
C LEU A 23 -9.58 -9.82 -6.61
N GLU A 24 -10.74 -9.70 -7.25
CA GLU A 24 -11.66 -10.82 -7.48
C GLU A 24 -11.14 -11.80 -8.53
N HIS A 25 -11.37 -13.06 -8.24
CA HIS A 25 -11.31 -14.15 -9.18
C HIS A 25 -12.62 -14.93 -9.09
N PHE A 26 -13.21 -15.23 -10.24
CA PHE A 26 -14.37 -16.12 -10.32
C PHE A 26 -13.85 -17.54 -10.52
N ASP A 27 -14.16 -18.42 -9.59
CA ASP A 27 -13.98 -19.84 -9.83
C ASP A 27 -15.02 -20.34 -10.85
N GLY A 28 -14.82 -21.55 -11.37
CA GLY A 28 -15.73 -22.13 -12.38
C GLY A 28 -17.14 -22.40 -11.85
N GLU A 29 -17.39 -22.25 -10.55
CA GLU A 29 -18.67 -22.48 -9.86
C GLU A 29 -19.39 -21.15 -9.54
N GLY A 30 -18.78 -20.00 -9.88
CA GLY A 30 -19.36 -18.68 -9.68
C GLY A 30 -19.13 -18.08 -8.30
N SER A 31 -18.30 -18.69 -7.45
CA SER A 31 -17.89 -18.11 -6.19
C SER A 31 -16.85 -17.01 -6.43
N ILE A 32 -16.91 -15.96 -5.61
CA ILE A 32 -15.99 -14.84 -5.66
C ILE A 32 -14.91 -15.07 -4.61
N ALA A 33 -13.66 -15.17 -5.04
CA ALA A 33 -12.49 -15.33 -4.18
C ALA A 33 -11.43 -14.24 -4.47
N ILE A 34 -10.46 -14.11 -3.59
CA ILE A 34 -9.28 -13.27 -3.85
C ILE A 34 -8.42 -13.99 -4.89
N SER A 35 -7.94 -13.25 -5.89
CA SER A 35 -7.05 -13.85 -6.89
C SER A 35 -5.82 -14.46 -6.22
N THR A 36 -5.37 -15.62 -6.72
CA THR A 36 -4.28 -16.44 -6.13
C THR A 36 -3.02 -15.61 -5.82
N LEU A 37 -2.69 -14.66 -6.68
CA LEU A 37 -1.52 -13.78 -6.48
C LEU A 37 -1.65 -12.95 -5.20
N TYR A 38 -2.78 -12.27 -5.03
CA TYR A 38 -2.98 -11.36 -3.90
C TYR A 38 -3.28 -12.10 -2.60
N ARG A 39 -3.95 -13.27 -2.68
CA ARG A 39 -4.12 -14.17 -1.55
C ARG A 39 -2.77 -14.68 -1.03
N LYS A 40 -1.88 -15.12 -1.94
CA LYS A 40 -0.51 -15.53 -1.58
C LYS A 40 0.26 -14.39 -0.93
N LEU A 41 0.21 -13.19 -1.50
CA LEU A 41 0.90 -12.01 -0.96
C LEU A 41 0.35 -11.63 0.43
N LEU A 42 -0.98 -11.64 0.60
CA LEU A 42 -1.63 -11.40 1.89
C LEU A 42 -1.14 -12.38 2.95
N CYS A 43 -1.15 -13.68 2.62
CA CYS A 43 -0.67 -14.73 3.53
C CYS A 43 0.82 -14.55 3.87
N GLN A 44 1.66 -14.23 2.90
CA GLN A 44 3.11 -14.03 3.13
C GLN A 44 3.36 -12.85 4.08
N GLU A 45 2.71 -11.71 3.84
CA GLU A 45 2.91 -10.52 4.66
C GLU A 45 2.39 -10.71 6.11
N ILE A 46 1.24 -11.35 6.28
CA ILE A 46 0.69 -11.64 7.62
C ILE A 46 1.55 -12.70 8.34
N LYS A 47 1.94 -13.77 7.63
CA LYS A 47 2.78 -14.84 8.21
C LYS A 47 4.11 -14.31 8.70
N ALA A 48 4.79 -13.46 7.93
CA ALA A 48 6.07 -12.87 8.34
C ALA A 48 5.96 -12.13 9.68
N ARG A 49 4.85 -11.43 9.92
CA ARG A 49 4.60 -10.71 11.18
C ARG A 49 4.18 -11.63 12.31
N LYS A 50 3.39 -12.67 12.00
CA LYS A 50 2.99 -13.69 12.96
C LYS A 50 4.22 -14.43 13.50
N ASP A 51 5.13 -14.84 12.62
CA ASP A 51 6.36 -15.55 12.97
C ASP A 51 7.27 -14.68 13.88
N LEU A 52 7.19 -13.35 13.77
CA LEU A 52 7.88 -12.39 14.65
C LEU A 52 7.08 -12.05 15.94
N GLY A 53 5.90 -12.62 16.14
CA GLY A 53 5.02 -12.32 17.28
C GLY A 53 4.37 -10.94 17.24
N GLN A 54 4.37 -10.28 16.08
CA GLN A 54 3.88 -8.90 15.88
C GLN A 54 2.42 -8.83 15.42
N ALA A 55 1.80 -9.97 15.08
CA ALA A 55 0.43 -10.05 14.58
C ALA A 55 -0.33 -11.19 15.30
N LYS A 56 -0.59 -11.02 16.59
CA LYS A 56 -1.37 -11.97 17.38
C LYS A 56 -2.87 -11.82 17.09
N LYS A 57 -3.35 -10.57 17.02
CA LYS A 57 -4.72 -10.25 16.65
C LYS A 57 -4.70 -9.38 15.39
N VAL A 58 -5.42 -9.81 14.35
CA VAL A 58 -5.44 -9.19 13.02
C VAL A 58 -6.80 -8.62 12.71
N GLY A 59 -6.84 -7.36 12.32
CA GLY A 59 -8.00 -6.73 11.70
C GLY A 59 -7.88 -6.77 10.17
N ILE A 60 -8.93 -7.13 9.45
CA ILE A 60 -9.00 -7.02 7.98
C ILE A 60 -10.20 -6.19 7.58
N ILE A 61 -9.97 -5.19 6.74
CA ILE A 61 -11.01 -4.43 6.07
C ILE A 61 -10.86 -4.63 4.56
N SER A 62 -11.92 -5.08 3.91
CA SER A 62 -11.95 -5.36 2.47
C SER A 62 -13.35 -5.14 1.89
N PHE A 63 -13.60 -5.67 0.69
CA PHE A 63 -14.94 -5.76 0.12
C PHE A 63 -15.71 -6.91 0.79
N ARG A 64 -17.02 -6.72 0.97
CA ARG A 64 -17.86 -7.68 1.71
C ARG A 64 -17.75 -9.11 1.16
N GLU A 65 -17.73 -9.24 -0.14
CA GLU A 65 -17.70 -10.50 -0.85
C GLU A 65 -16.37 -11.26 -0.70
N LEU A 66 -15.27 -10.54 -0.38
CA LEU A 66 -13.94 -11.12 -0.19
C LEU A 66 -13.65 -11.52 1.27
N ILE A 67 -14.48 -11.11 2.23
CA ILE A 67 -14.27 -11.43 3.64
C ILE A 67 -14.22 -12.93 3.92
N PRO A 68 -15.10 -13.78 3.35
CA PRO A 68 -15.02 -15.23 3.56
C PRO A 68 -13.65 -15.81 3.20
N ASP A 69 -13.11 -15.46 2.04
CA ASP A 69 -11.79 -15.95 1.59
C ASP A 69 -10.63 -15.37 2.42
N CYS A 70 -10.76 -14.14 2.92
CA CYS A 70 -9.81 -13.60 3.90
C CYS A 70 -9.79 -14.44 5.19
N LEU A 71 -10.96 -14.83 5.69
CA LEU A 71 -11.07 -15.67 6.87
C LEU A 71 -10.47 -17.06 6.64
N ASP A 72 -10.70 -17.65 5.47
CA ASP A 72 -10.11 -18.94 5.11
C ASP A 72 -8.59 -18.85 5.01
N ALA A 73 -8.06 -17.80 4.40
CA ALA A 73 -6.62 -17.55 4.36
C ALA A 73 -6.00 -17.42 5.78
N LEU A 74 -6.69 -16.79 6.71
CA LEU A 74 -6.22 -16.66 8.09
C LEU A 74 -6.34 -17.97 8.88
N ARG A 75 -7.36 -18.78 8.65
CA ARG A 75 -7.46 -20.15 9.21
C ARG A 75 -6.29 -21.01 8.77
N GLU A 76 -5.92 -20.96 7.50
CA GLU A 76 -4.74 -21.67 6.96
C GLU A 76 -3.44 -21.21 7.62
N LEU A 77 -3.34 -19.95 8.05
CA LEU A 77 -2.23 -19.42 8.83
C LEU A 77 -2.31 -19.79 10.33
N GLY A 78 -3.34 -20.53 10.75
CA GLY A 78 -3.53 -21.02 12.11
C GLY A 78 -4.03 -19.92 13.08
N TYR A 79 -4.83 -18.95 12.60
CA TYR A 79 -5.55 -18.03 13.47
C TYR A 79 -6.84 -18.66 13.98
N HIS A 80 -7.12 -18.45 15.26
CA HIS A 80 -8.40 -18.84 15.85
C HIS A 80 -9.47 -17.81 15.49
N ILE A 81 -10.55 -18.28 14.84
CA ILE A 81 -11.68 -17.46 14.42
C ILE A 81 -12.93 -17.97 15.13
N SER A 82 -13.50 -17.13 16.00
CA SER A 82 -14.68 -17.41 16.81
C SER A 82 -15.71 -16.31 16.63
N GLU A 83 -16.99 -16.64 16.86
CA GLU A 83 -18.05 -15.65 16.98
C GLU A 83 -17.94 -14.81 18.27
N ASP A 84 -17.27 -15.35 19.28
CA ASP A 84 -16.97 -14.63 20.52
C ASP A 84 -15.83 -13.62 20.28
N PRO A 85 -16.11 -12.30 20.38
CA PRO A 85 -15.12 -11.25 20.14
C PRO A 85 -13.96 -11.26 21.16
N THR A 86 -14.12 -11.95 22.30
CA THR A 86 -13.08 -12.02 23.34
C THR A 86 -12.04 -13.10 23.05
N THR A 87 -12.40 -14.13 22.30
CA THR A 87 -11.55 -15.27 21.98
C THR A 87 -11.03 -15.25 20.54
N THR A 88 -11.67 -14.50 19.65
CA THR A 88 -11.24 -14.42 18.25
C THR A 88 -9.93 -13.64 18.11
N GLU A 89 -9.03 -14.19 17.31
CA GLU A 89 -7.78 -13.53 16.90
C GLU A 89 -7.94 -12.72 15.60
N VAL A 90 -9.12 -12.76 14.99
CA VAL A 90 -9.42 -12.07 13.72
C VAL A 90 -10.66 -11.21 13.86
N VAL A 91 -10.55 -9.96 13.40
CA VAL A 91 -11.66 -9.01 13.30
C VAL A 91 -11.80 -8.60 11.84
N THR A 92 -13.03 -8.62 11.34
CA THR A 92 -13.30 -8.23 9.96
C THR A 92 -14.24 -7.04 9.86
N GLY A 93 -14.06 -6.25 8.82
CA GLY A 93 -14.96 -5.19 8.41
C GLY A 93 -14.98 -5.04 6.90
N TYR A 94 -15.93 -4.32 6.37
CA TYR A 94 -15.98 -4.05 4.94
C TYR A 94 -16.25 -2.59 4.64
N TYR A 95 -15.68 -2.11 3.54
CA TYR A 95 -15.85 -0.74 3.08
C TYR A 95 -17.34 -0.36 3.01
N TYR A 96 -17.64 0.89 3.26
CA TYR A 96 -18.98 1.48 3.32
C TYR A 96 -19.83 1.06 4.54
N ASN A 97 -19.31 0.21 5.44
CA ASN A 97 -20.02 -0.20 6.67
C ASN A 97 -19.14 -0.06 7.93
N LEU A 98 -18.22 0.88 7.94
CA LEU A 98 -17.28 1.04 9.07
C LEU A 98 -17.71 2.06 10.11
N ARG A 99 -18.82 2.79 9.87
CA ARG A 99 -19.27 3.85 10.79
C ARG A 99 -19.63 3.28 12.16
N GLY A 100 -19.05 3.85 13.21
CA GLY A 100 -19.30 3.42 14.59
C GLY A 100 -18.59 2.13 15.02
N ALA A 101 -17.92 1.40 14.14
CA ALA A 101 -17.23 0.16 14.50
C ALA A 101 -16.05 0.43 15.44
N ASN A 102 -16.02 -0.28 16.58
CA ASN A 102 -14.92 -0.25 17.55
C ASN A 102 -14.23 -1.61 17.69
N ASP A 103 -14.58 -2.57 16.84
CA ASP A 103 -14.18 -3.98 16.96
C ASP A 103 -12.68 -4.19 16.73
N PHE A 104 -12.03 -3.23 16.04
CA PHE A 104 -10.59 -3.27 15.75
C PHE A 104 -9.69 -2.86 16.92
N ILE A 105 -10.28 -2.52 18.09
CA ILE A 105 -9.52 -2.23 19.31
C ILE A 105 -8.76 -3.49 19.74
N GLY A 106 -7.48 -3.33 20.02
CA GLY A 106 -6.61 -4.43 20.46
C GLY A 106 -6.08 -5.32 19.36
N CYS A 107 -6.33 -5.01 18.07
CA CYS A 107 -5.57 -5.64 16.98
C CYS A 107 -4.12 -5.13 16.97
N ASP A 108 -3.17 -6.04 16.74
CA ASP A 108 -1.76 -5.69 16.55
C ASP A 108 -1.52 -5.20 15.12
N LEU A 109 -2.21 -5.80 14.16
CA LEU A 109 -2.10 -5.56 12.73
C LEU A 109 -3.47 -5.22 12.13
N LEU A 110 -3.54 -4.15 11.34
CA LEU A 110 -4.70 -3.84 10.50
C LEU A 110 -4.32 -3.97 9.03
N VAL A 111 -5.07 -4.76 8.29
CA VAL A 111 -4.93 -4.93 6.85
C VAL A 111 -6.05 -4.21 6.13
N LEU A 112 -5.71 -3.28 5.25
CA LEU A 112 -6.63 -2.63 4.32
C LEU A 112 -6.44 -3.27 2.95
N LEU A 113 -7.32 -4.20 2.60
CA LEU A 113 -7.23 -4.97 1.36
C LEU A 113 -8.12 -4.38 0.28
N GLY A 114 -7.50 -3.66 -0.64
CA GLY A 114 -8.15 -3.04 -1.78
C GLY A 114 -8.42 -1.55 -1.62
N TYR A 115 -8.92 -0.95 -2.70
CA TYR A 115 -9.27 0.46 -2.79
C TYR A 115 -10.77 0.63 -3.06
N PRO A 116 -11.54 1.23 -2.13
CA PRO A 116 -12.97 1.41 -2.29
C PRO A 116 -13.26 2.45 -3.38
N MET A 117 -13.78 1.99 -4.51
CA MET A 117 -14.29 2.87 -5.57
C MET A 117 -15.81 2.86 -5.58
N PRO A 118 -16.46 4.02 -5.68
CA PRO A 118 -17.89 4.08 -5.86
C PRO A 118 -18.28 3.50 -7.22
N ASN A 119 -19.53 3.05 -7.34
CA ASN A 119 -20.09 2.66 -8.63
C ASN A 119 -20.04 3.86 -9.60
N PRO A 120 -19.43 3.74 -10.80
CA PRO A 120 -19.27 4.85 -11.72
C PRO A 120 -20.60 5.48 -12.16
N GLN A 121 -21.62 4.67 -12.40
CA GLN A 121 -22.94 5.14 -12.81
C GLN A 121 -23.63 5.92 -11.70
N GLY A 122 -23.65 5.38 -10.48
CA GLY A 122 -24.22 6.08 -9.32
C GLY A 122 -23.49 7.37 -8.98
N LEU A 123 -22.14 7.38 -9.15
CA LEU A 123 -21.35 8.59 -8.97
C LEU A 123 -21.72 9.67 -10.01
N TYR A 124 -21.91 9.27 -11.26
CA TYR A 124 -22.33 10.17 -12.34
C TYR A 124 -23.72 10.76 -12.08
N GLU A 125 -24.70 9.92 -11.73
CA GLU A 125 -26.07 10.33 -11.42
C GLU A 125 -26.13 11.33 -10.26
N GLU A 126 -25.37 11.06 -9.20
CA GLU A 126 -25.25 11.97 -8.07
C GLU A 126 -24.57 13.29 -8.44
N CYS A 127 -23.54 13.23 -9.29
CA CYS A 127 -22.89 14.43 -9.81
C CYS A 127 -23.85 15.29 -10.64
N CYS A 128 -24.62 14.67 -11.53
CA CYS A 128 -25.65 15.36 -12.30
C CYS A 128 -26.72 16.00 -11.41
N ALA A 129 -27.14 15.30 -10.36
CA ALA A 129 -28.13 15.86 -9.41
C ALA A 129 -27.56 17.03 -8.60
N LEU A 130 -26.28 16.97 -8.21
CA LEU A 130 -25.65 18.03 -7.44
C LEU A 130 -25.40 19.30 -8.26
N PHE A 131 -25.07 19.13 -9.54
CA PHE A 131 -24.76 20.23 -10.48
C PHE A 131 -25.86 20.44 -11.52
N GLN A 132 -27.10 20.16 -11.17
CA GLN A 132 -28.27 20.28 -12.11
C GLN A 132 -28.45 21.68 -12.69
N ASP A 133 -28.03 22.71 -11.95
CA ASP A 133 -28.15 24.10 -12.38
C ASP A 133 -26.95 24.60 -13.19
N ASP A 134 -25.93 23.76 -13.38
CA ASP A 134 -24.75 24.09 -14.17
C ASP A 134 -25.10 23.95 -15.68
N PRO A 135 -24.87 24.99 -16.51
CA PRO A 135 -25.17 24.91 -17.94
C PRO A 135 -24.28 23.91 -18.71
N GLU A 136 -23.13 23.53 -18.14
CA GLU A 136 -22.22 22.58 -18.78
C GLU A 136 -22.55 21.15 -18.39
N PRO A 137 -22.74 20.22 -19.35
CA PRO A 137 -23.00 18.81 -19.03
C PRO A 137 -21.81 18.17 -18.35
N ILE A 138 -22.10 17.21 -17.46
CA ILE A 138 -21.05 16.39 -16.81
C ILE A 138 -20.46 15.40 -17.82
N LEU A 139 -19.14 15.41 -17.98
CA LEU A 139 -18.42 14.53 -18.90
C LEU A 139 -17.82 13.35 -18.18
N THR A 140 -18.07 12.14 -18.73
CA THR A 140 -17.55 10.87 -18.15
C THR A 140 -16.23 10.42 -18.76
N GLU A 141 -15.57 11.29 -19.55
CA GLU A 141 -14.31 10.96 -20.19
C GLU A 141 -13.22 10.67 -19.16
N PRO A 142 -12.58 9.46 -19.20
CA PRO A 142 -11.53 9.10 -18.26
C PRO A 142 -10.26 9.94 -18.49
N ALA A 143 -9.59 10.25 -17.39
CA ALA A 143 -8.30 10.92 -17.42
C ALA A 143 -7.29 10.21 -16.52
N PRO A 144 -6.01 10.14 -16.92
CA PRO A 144 -4.97 9.66 -16.02
C PRO A 144 -4.84 10.63 -14.84
N TYR A 145 -4.72 10.05 -13.66
CA TYR A 145 -4.50 10.79 -12.43
C TYR A 145 -3.20 10.30 -11.79
N SER A 146 -2.40 11.20 -11.26
CA SER A 146 -1.20 10.88 -10.49
C SER A 146 -1.32 11.49 -9.10
N ASP A 147 -0.81 10.78 -8.10
CA ASP A 147 -0.73 11.26 -6.73
C ASP A 147 0.66 10.95 -6.15
N ARG A 148 0.91 11.40 -4.94
CA ARG A 148 2.19 11.18 -4.25
C ARG A 148 1.96 10.54 -2.89
N ILE A 149 2.67 9.46 -2.63
CA ILE A 149 2.79 8.88 -1.30
C ILE A 149 3.85 9.68 -0.56
N ARG A 150 3.48 10.25 0.56
CA ARG A 150 4.42 10.90 1.48
C ARG A 150 5.10 9.84 2.34
N LEU A 151 6.42 9.88 2.43
CA LEU A 151 7.21 9.02 3.30
C LEU A 151 7.46 9.70 4.66
N ARG A 152 7.70 8.88 5.70
CA ARG A 152 7.98 9.39 7.04
C ARG A 152 9.29 10.19 7.12
N ASN A 153 10.26 9.87 6.28
CA ASN A 153 11.51 10.64 6.17
C ASN A 153 11.34 12.03 5.51
N GLY A 154 10.11 12.44 5.20
CA GLY A 154 9.79 13.72 4.58
C GLY A 154 9.77 13.73 3.05
N ASN A 155 10.27 12.67 2.41
CA ASN A 155 10.25 12.53 0.97
C ASN A 155 8.85 12.17 0.46
N SER A 156 8.67 12.16 -0.86
CA SER A 156 7.44 11.68 -1.47
C SER A 156 7.73 10.94 -2.77
N VAL A 157 6.92 9.94 -3.06
CA VAL A 157 7.03 9.09 -4.26
C VAL A 157 5.78 9.25 -5.10
N ILE A 158 5.95 9.45 -6.40
CA ILE A 158 4.83 9.47 -7.32
C ILE A 158 4.24 8.07 -7.41
N VAL A 159 2.96 7.92 -7.15
CA VAL A 159 2.21 6.71 -7.45
C VAL A 159 2.03 6.56 -8.94
N SER A 160 1.89 5.32 -9.36
CA SER A 160 1.76 4.94 -10.76
C SER A 160 0.74 5.81 -11.51
N LYS A 161 1.06 6.10 -12.77
CA LYS A 161 0.20 6.87 -13.70
C LYS A 161 -1.14 6.18 -14.03
N SER A 162 -1.40 5.03 -13.43
CA SER A 162 -2.60 4.22 -13.66
C SER A 162 -3.77 4.58 -12.75
N LEU A 163 -3.67 5.61 -11.92
CA LEU A 163 -4.81 6.07 -11.16
C LEU A 163 -5.87 6.61 -12.11
N PHE A 164 -7.10 6.08 -11.96
CA PHE A 164 -8.24 6.48 -12.76
C PHE A 164 -8.88 7.73 -12.17
N GLY A 165 -9.18 8.68 -13.04
CA GLY A 165 -9.95 9.88 -12.75
C GLY A 165 -10.82 10.25 -13.94
N TYR A 166 -11.45 11.40 -13.88
CA TYR A 166 -12.25 11.98 -14.96
C TYR A 166 -11.67 13.33 -15.39
N LYS A 167 -11.87 13.71 -16.67
CA LYS A 167 -11.53 15.05 -17.16
C LYS A 167 -12.41 16.12 -16.54
N ASP A 168 -13.69 15.82 -16.32
CA ASP A 168 -14.60 16.71 -15.63
C ASP A 168 -14.16 16.86 -14.16
N ALA A 169 -13.84 18.09 -13.79
CA ALA A 169 -13.30 18.41 -12.47
C ALA A 169 -14.31 18.12 -11.34
N ARG A 170 -15.62 18.29 -11.59
CA ARG A 170 -16.71 18.05 -10.63
C ARG A 170 -16.81 16.56 -10.33
N LEU A 171 -16.91 15.74 -11.39
CA LEU A 171 -17.00 14.30 -11.28
C LEU A 171 -15.72 13.70 -10.66
N ASN A 172 -14.56 14.21 -11.04
CA ASN A 172 -13.28 13.79 -10.46
C ASN A 172 -13.17 14.16 -8.98
N ALA A 173 -13.61 15.36 -8.59
CA ALA A 173 -13.61 15.77 -7.18
C ALA A 173 -14.50 14.86 -6.33
N MET A 174 -15.70 14.50 -6.80
CA MET A 174 -16.61 13.58 -6.13
C MET A 174 -16.02 12.16 -6.02
N LEU A 175 -15.39 11.65 -7.09
CA LEU A 175 -14.70 10.37 -7.08
C LEU A 175 -13.63 10.35 -5.98
N MET A 176 -12.75 11.34 -5.95
CA MET A 176 -11.67 11.45 -4.98
C MET A 176 -12.21 11.59 -3.56
N GLN A 177 -13.22 12.42 -3.36
CA GLN A 177 -13.83 12.61 -2.04
C GLN A 177 -14.40 11.29 -1.50
N LYS A 178 -15.22 10.58 -2.27
CA LYS A 178 -15.86 9.34 -1.82
C LYS A 178 -14.85 8.23 -1.54
N SER A 179 -13.97 7.96 -2.51
CA SER A 179 -12.98 6.89 -2.39
C SER A 179 -11.99 7.14 -1.25
N ARG A 180 -11.49 8.36 -1.14
CA ARG A 180 -10.53 8.73 -0.08
C ARG A 180 -11.18 8.78 1.30
N SER A 181 -12.43 9.23 1.39
CA SER A 181 -13.15 9.24 2.66
C SER A 181 -13.33 7.83 3.22
N GLU A 182 -13.68 6.86 2.38
CA GLU A 182 -13.82 5.47 2.81
C GLU A 182 -12.48 4.86 3.21
N LEU A 183 -11.42 5.09 2.42
CA LEU A 183 -10.07 4.63 2.77
C LEU A 183 -9.57 5.28 4.07
N TYR A 184 -9.84 6.57 4.25
CA TYR A 184 -9.51 7.31 5.47
C TYR A 184 -10.27 6.77 6.68
N GLN A 185 -11.58 6.50 6.55
CA GLN A 185 -12.37 5.89 7.61
C GLN A 185 -11.85 4.50 7.99
N ALA A 186 -11.51 3.68 6.98
CA ALA A 186 -10.91 2.37 7.21
C ALA A 186 -9.57 2.48 7.95
N PHE A 187 -8.69 3.39 7.51
CA PHE A 187 -7.41 3.65 8.15
C PHE A 187 -7.60 4.10 9.62
N HIS A 188 -8.56 4.97 9.91
CA HIS A 188 -8.82 5.46 11.27
C HIS A 188 -9.33 4.39 12.23
N ARG A 189 -9.69 3.19 11.77
CA ARG A 189 -9.92 2.03 12.65
C ARG A 189 -8.64 1.59 13.38
N SER A 190 -7.45 1.96 12.85
CA SER A 190 -6.18 1.78 13.54
C SER A 190 -5.99 2.67 14.77
N ARG A 191 -6.83 3.70 14.95
CA ARG A 191 -6.77 4.67 16.05
C ARG A 191 -5.40 5.34 16.22
N PRO A 192 -4.85 5.96 15.20
CA PRO A 192 -3.47 6.47 15.22
C PRO A 192 -3.19 7.47 16.35
N PHE A 193 -4.20 8.20 16.82
CA PHE A 193 -4.06 9.23 17.86
C PHE A 193 -4.55 8.77 19.26
N ALA A 194 -4.74 7.47 19.47
CA ALA A 194 -5.14 6.88 20.75
C ALA A 194 -4.16 5.78 21.18
N PRO A 195 -2.95 6.14 21.69
CA PRO A 195 -1.82 5.20 21.86
C PRO A 195 -2.14 3.93 22.63
N ALA A 196 -3.01 4.01 23.65
CA ALA A 196 -3.40 2.84 24.46
C ALA A 196 -4.22 1.79 23.70
N THR A 197 -4.82 2.15 22.56
CA THR A 197 -5.71 1.29 21.78
C THR A 197 -5.37 1.27 20.29
N SER A 198 -4.24 1.90 19.91
CA SER A 198 -3.81 1.96 18.52
C SER A 198 -3.25 0.62 18.04
N VAL A 199 -3.52 0.31 16.79
CA VAL A 199 -2.87 -0.76 16.05
C VAL A 199 -1.39 -0.42 15.87
N ARG A 200 -0.50 -1.42 15.97
CA ARG A 200 0.96 -1.21 15.86
C ARG A 200 1.41 -1.05 14.41
N GLU A 201 0.77 -1.77 13.51
CA GLU A 201 1.11 -1.73 12.08
C GLU A 201 -0.13 -1.77 11.20
N VAL A 202 -0.10 -0.99 10.12
CA VAL A 202 -1.13 -1.01 9.08
C VAL A 202 -0.51 -1.43 7.76
N LEU A 203 -1.06 -2.50 7.16
CA LEU A 203 -0.74 -2.96 5.81
C LEU A 203 -1.79 -2.45 4.83
N MET A 204 -1.37 -1.68 3.85
CA MET A 204 -2.27 -1.12 2.84
C MET A 204 -2.03 -1.78 1.47
N PHE A 205 -2.94 -2.66 1.07
CA PHE A 205 -2.94 -3.31 -0.25
C PHE A 205 -3.56 -2.38 -1.31
N THR A 206 -3.00 -1.20 -1.43
CA THR A 206 -3.34 -0.20 -2.45
C THR A 206 -2.19 0.78 -2.58
N ASP A 207 -1.98 1.32 -3.77
CA ASP A 207 -1.03 2.40 -4.04
C ASP A 207 -1.64 3.80 -3.81
N VAL A 208 -2.94 3.87 -3.48
CA VAL A 208 -3.62 5.14 -3.22
C VAL A 208 -3.21 5.70 -1.86
N PRO A 209 -2.67 6.92 -1.79
CA PRO A 209 -2.28 7.52 -0.53
C PRO A 209 -3.50 7.90 0.33
N VAL A 210 -3.37 7.68 1.63
CA VAL A 210 -4.31 8.24 2.61
C VAL A 210 -3.86 9.66 2.95
N PRO A 211 -4.72 10.67 2.80
CA PRO A 211 -4.35 12.05 3.05
C PRO A 211 -3.78 12.27 4.46
N GLY A 212 -2.62 12.90 4.55
CA GLY A 212 -1.97 13.21 5.83
C GLY A 212 -1.27 12.05 6.53
N VAL A 213 -1.35 10.83 5.98
CA VAL A 213 -0.70 9.63 6.54
C VAL A 213 0.63 9.40 5.86
N PRO A 214 1.77 9.49 6.58
CA PRO A 214 3.07 9.15 6.02
C PRO A 214 3.28 7.63 6.03
N VAL A 215 3.90 7.10 4.98
CA VAL A 215 4.26 5.69 4.83
C VAL A 215 5.70 5.49 5.32
N ASP A 216 5.93 4.41 6.06
CA ASP A 216 7.27 4.06 6.56
C ASP A 216 8.07 3.31 5.49
N THR A 217 7.45 2.33 4.85
CA THR A 217 8.06 1.50 3.81
C THR A 217 7.01 0.89 2.89
N PHE A 218 7.48 0.21 1.85
CA PHE A 218 6.64 -0.56 0.95
C PHE A 218 6.81 -2.05 1.25
N PHE A 219 5.86 -2.90 0.90
CA PHE A 219 6.02 -4.33 1.05
C PHE A 219 6.40 -5.04 -0.27
N GLY A 220 6.79 -6.31 -0.16
CA GLY A 220 7.31 -7.07 -1.29
C GLY A 220 8.73 -6.64 -1.69
N ARG A 221 9.06 -6.84 -2.97
CA ARG A 221 10.40 -6.52 -3.52
C ARG A 221 10.74 -5.04 -3.38
N ASP A 222 9.78 -4.17 -3.65
CA ASP A 222 9.97 -2.73 -3.67
C ASP A 222 10.36 -2.22 -2.28
N GLY A 223 9.68 -2.69 -1.23
CA GLY A 223 9.98 -2.32 0.14
C GLY A 223 11.36 -2.79 0.59
N ARG A 224 11.69 -4.06 0.37
CA ARG A 224 13.02 -4.58 0.73
C ARG A 224 14.16 -3.86 0.02
N MET A 225 13.95 -3.49 -1.25
CA MET A 225 14.97 -2.76 -2.01
C MET A 225 15.12 -1.32 -1.53
N PHE A 226 14.00 -0.68 -1.18
CA PHE A 226 13.99 0.65 -0.58
C PHE A 226 14.73 0.66 0.77
N ASP A 227 14.38 -0.26 1.68
CA ASP A 227 14.99 -0.36 3.00
C ASP A 227 16.50 -0.64 2.91
N CYS A 228 16.93 -1.52 1.99
CA CYS A 228 18.35 -1.77 1.73
C CYS A 228 19.09 -0.51 1.26
N LEU A 229 18.50 0.24 0.31
CA LEU A 229 19.15 1.43 -0.23
C LEU A 229 19.20 2.54 0.81
N ASP A 230 18.13 2.79 1.54
CA ASP A 230 18.05 3.83 2.57
C ASP A 230 19.08 3.57 3.68
N LYS A 231 19.20 2.33 4.15
CA LYS A 231 20.22 1.89 5.10
C LYS A 231 21.63 2.13 4.56
N LEU A 232 21.93 1.65 3.35
CA LEU A 232 23.26 1.79 2.76
C LEU A 232 23.65 3.25 2.54
N LEU A 233 22.70 4.12 2.16
CA LEU A 233 22.96 5.55 2.00
C LEU A 233 23.25 6.25 3.33
N SER A 234 22.69 5.77 4.43
CA SER A 234 23.01 6.28 5.77
C SER A 234 24.39 5.87 6.26
N GLU A 235 24.92 4.74 5.78
CA GLU A 235 26.21 4.17 6.16
C GLU A 235 27.36 4.57 5.22
N CYS A 236 27.07 4.88 3.94
CA CYS A 236 28.06 5.08 2.88
C CYS A 236 28.07 6.54 2.37
N TYR A 237 28.98 7.35 2.87
CA TYR A 237 29.14 8.77 2.46
C TYR A 237 29.51 8.96 0.96
N GLU A 238 30.24 8.02 0.36
CA GLU A 238 30.67 8.11 -1.04
C GLU A 238 29.60 7.72 -2.05
N GLY A 239 28.50 7.14 -1.54
CA GLY A 239 27.38 6.64 -2.34
C GLY A 239 27.35 5.11 -2.46
N VAL A 240 26.22 4.61 -2.95
CA VAL A 240 25.90 3.18 -3.04
C VAL A 240 25.94 2.72 -4.49
N THR A 241 26.85 1.82 -4.83
CA THR A 241 26.87 1.24 -6.17
C THR A 241 25.72 0.26 -6.38
N LEU A 242 25.28 0.07 -7.63
CA LEU A 242 24.25 -0.93 -7.96
C LEU A 242 24.64 -2.34 -7.50
N LEU A 243 25.93 -2.68 -7.57
CA LEU A 243 26.42 -3.99 -7.15
C LEU A 243 26.29 -4.15 -5.63
N HIS A 244 26.71 -3.14 -4.87
CA HIS A 244 26.58 -3.14 -3.41
C HIS A 244 25.11 -3.25 -2.97
N LEU A 245 24.18 -2.53 -3.63
CA LEU A 245 22.77 -2.65 -3.37
C LEU A 245 22.22 -4.05 -3.66
N VAL A 246 22.61 -4.67 -4.78
CA VAL A 246 22.20 -6.04 -5.12
C VAL A 246 22.73 -7.04 -4.10
N ASP A 247 23.98 -6.92 -3.71
CA ASP A 247 24.61 -7.86 -2.77
C ASP A 247 23.97 -7.74 -1.37
N SER A 248 23.70 -6.50 -0.91
CA SER A 248 22.96 -6.27 0.36
C SER A 248 21.54 -6.82 0.30
N TYR A 249 20.81 -6.58 -0.79
CA TYR A 249 19.46 -7.11 -0.98
C TYR A 249 19.44 -8.65 -0.95
N ARG A 250 20.40 -9.31 -1.57
CA ARG A 250 20.53 -10.78 -1.57
C ARG A 250 20.83 -11.33 -0.16
N GLY A 251 21.61 -10.61 0.62
CA GLY A 251 21.88 -10.95 2.01
C GLY A 251 20.64 -10.92 2.90
N VAL A 252 19.71 -9.99 2.63
CA VAL A 252 18.45 -9.83 3.39
C VAL A 252 17.38 -10.84 2.98
N CYS A 253 17.29 -11.15 1.68
CA CYS A 253 16.18 -11.97 1.15
C CYS A 253 16.36 -13.48 1.37
N GLY A 254 17.58 -13.96 1.63
CA GLY A 254 17.85 -15.39 1.77
C GLY A 254 17.68 -16.21 0.47
N PRO A 255 17.98 -17.51 0.50
CA PRO A 255 17.97 -18.36 -0.70
C PRO A 255 16.57 -18.78 -1.20
N GLN A 256 15.52 -18.55 -0.43
CA GLN A 256 14.15 -18.97 -0.77
C GLN A 256 13.32 -17.94 -1.54
N ASP A 257 13.70 -16.67 -1.50
CA ASP A 257 13.08 -15.71 -2.40
C ASP A 257 13.60 -16.01 -3.81
N ASP A 258 12.67 -15.97 -4.77
CA ASP A 258 12.91 -16.12 -6.22
C ASP A 258 13.93 -15.07 -6.67
N VAL A 259 15.18 -15.30 -6.24
CA VAL A 259 16.30 -14.38 -6.44
C VAL A 259 16.68 -14.55 -7.91
N ALA A 260 15.92 -13.84 -8.73
CA ALA A 260 16.26 -13.64 -10.10
C ALA A 260 17.77 -13.44 -10.23
N ASN A 261 18.36 -14.02 -11.26
CA ASN A 261 19.73 -13.82 -11.65
C ASN A 261 20.14 -12.35 -11.37
N ARG A 262 21.35 -12.12 -10.88
CA ARG A 262 21.97 -10.81 -10.59
C ARG A 262 21.67 -9.76 -11.67
N ASP A 263 21.71 -10.16 -12.94
CA ASP A 263 21.40 -9.31 -14.08
C ASP A 263 19.94 -8.87 -14.14
N SER A 264 19.02 -9.71 -13.69
CA SER A 264 17.60 -9.37 -13.58
C SER A 264 17.36 -8.34 -12.47
N GLN A 265 18.05 -8.46 -11.34
CA GLN A 265 18.01 -7.49 -10.24
C GLN A 265 18.61 -6.15 -10.66
N LEU A 266 19.75 -6.16 -11.34
CA LEU A 266 20.36 -4.94 -11.88
C LEU A 266 19.45 -4.23 -12.88
N ARG A 267 18.80 -4.98 -13.78
CA ARG A 267 17.82 -4.43 -14.72
C ARG A 267 16.62 -3.83 -14.00
N TRP A 268 16.12 -4.52 -12.95
CA TRP A 268 15.01 -4.01 -12.15
C TRP A 268 15.40 -2.70 -11.45
N ILE A 269 16.57 -2.64 -10.77
CA ILE A 269 17.03 -1.43 -10.08
C ILE A 269 17.20 -0.27 -11.08
N LYS A 270 17.83 -0.50 -12.23
CA LYS A 270 17.99 0.55 -13.26
C LYS A 270 16.64 1.11 -13.73
N ARG A 271 15.65 0.26 -13.91
CA ARG A 271 14.28 0.66 -14.30
C ARG A 271 13.60 1.49 -13.21
N ASN A 272 13.86 1.16 -11.97
CA ASN A 272 13.22 1.75 -10.79
C ASN A 272 14.07 2.85 -10.12
N ALA A 273 15.28 3.13 -10.64
CA ALA A 273 16.18 4.14 -10.09
C ALA A 273 15.53 5.52 -9.88
N PRO A 274 14.65 6.02 -10.78
CA PRO A 274 14.03 7.32 -10.58
C PRO A 274 13.23 7.40 -9.26
N TRP A 275 12.36 6.40 -8.99
CA TRP A 275 11.57 6.43 -7.77
C TRP A 275 12.40 6.10 -6.51
N LEU A 276 13.38 5.18 -6.60
CA LEU A 276 14.30 4.89 -5.50
C LEU A 276 15.07 6.15 -5.09
N SER A 277 15.58 6.89 -6.08
CA SER A 277 16.26 8.17 -5.84
C SER A 277 15.37 9.21 -5.18
N GLU A 278 14.12 9.31 -5.61
CA GLU A 278 13.14 10.22 -5.01
C GLU A 278 12.80 9.83 -3.57
N ALA A 279 12.57 8.52 -3.33
CA ALA A 279 12.21 7.98 -2.02
C ALA A 279 13.32 8.15 -0.98
N THR A 280 14.58 7.97 -1.38
CA THR A 280 15.74 8.05 -0.48
C THR A 280 16.47 9.40 -0.49
N ASN A 281 15.89 10.41 -1.14
CA ASN A 281 16.53 11.71 -1.33
C ASN A 281 17.96 11.60 -1.91
N SER A 282 18.13 10.73 -2.90
CA SER A 282 19.40 10.49 -3.57
C SER A 282 19.36 10.85 -5.05
N VAL A 283 20.48 10.79 -5.72
CA VAL A 283 20.62 10.93 -7.18
C VAL A 283 21.24 9.68 -7.72
N PHE A 284 20.60 9.06 -8.70
CA PHE A 284 21.20 7.97 -9.45
C PHE A 284 22.06 8.52 -10.59
N VAL A 285 23.36 8.23 -10.53
CA VAL A 285 24.33 8.57 -11.58
C VAL A 285 24.63 7.29 -12.39
N PRO A 286 24.19 7.19 -13.64
CA PRO A 286 24.52 6.03 -14.48
C PRO A 286 26.02 5.95 -14.75
N GLY A 287 26.57 4.75 -14.85
CA GLY A 287 27.96 4.54 -15.24
C GLY A 287 28.23 5.08 -16.65
N ARG A 288 29.31 5.78 -16.83
CA ARG A 288 29.69 6.45 -18.12
C ARG A 288 30.26 5.51 -19.17
N ALA A 289 30.82 4.38 -18.76
CA ALA A 289 31.44 3.40 -19.65
C ALA A 289 30.77 2.03 -19.57
N LYS A 290 30.89 1.23 -20.63
CA LYS A 290 30.40 -0.16 -20.64
C LYS A 290 31.09 -0.94 -19.52
N GLY A 291 30.31 -1.50 -18.61
CA GLY A 291 30.80 -2.25 -17.42
C GLY A 291 30.95 -1.42 -16.14
N GLN A 292 30.83 -0.09 -16.19
CA GLN A 292 30.83 0.70 -14.97
C GLN A 292 29.41 0.62 -14.30
N PRO A 293 29.33 0.28 -13.00
CA PRO A 293 28.07 0.30 -12.28
C PRO A 293 27.59 1.75 -12.07
N GLY A 294 26.27 1.96 -12.12
CA GLY A 294 25.69 3.22 -11.66
C GLY A 294 25.81 3.35 -10.14
N VAL A 295 25.68 4.56 -9.62
CA VAL A 295 25.83 4.88 -8.19
C VAL A 295 24.66 5.74 -7.73
N PHE A 296 24.08 5.40 -6.58
CA PHE A 296 23.19 6.30 -5.83
C PHE A 296 24.03 7.17 -4.89
N ARG A 297 23.79 8.48 -4.88
CA ARG A 297 24.45 9.44 -3.98
C ARG A 297 23.42 10.26 -3.26
N THR A 298 23.59 10.51 -1.97
CA THR A 298 22.78 11.48 -1.22
C THR A 298 22.84 12.84 -1.91
N ARG A 299 21.70 13.51 -2.00
CA ARG A 299 21.68 14.92 -2.43
C ARG A 299 22.32 15.73 -1.31
N SER A 300 23.44 16.37 -1.61
CA SER A 300 23.99 17.37 -0.70
C SER A 300 22.92 18.44 -0.52
N LEU A 301 22.51 18.70 0.73
CA LEU A 301 21.80 19.91 1.08
C LEU A 301 22.81 21.04 0.84
N THR A 302 22.76 21.67 -0.34
CA THR A 302 23.34 23.02 -0.49
C THR A 302 22.52 23.93 0.38
N LEU A 303 23.08 24.25 1.55
CA LEU A 303 22.62 25.32 2.43
C LEU A 303 22.73 26.65 1.69
#